data_9570420e05ff80109b55d24b3fec5bc5
#
_entry.id   9570420e05ff80109b55d24b3fec5bc5
#
_cell.length_a   1.000
_cell.length_b   1.000
_cell.length_c   1.000
_cell.angle_alpha   90.00
_cell.angle_beta   90.00
_cell.angle_gamma   90.00
#
_symmetry.space_group_name_H-M   'P 1'
#
loop_
_entity.id
_entity.type
_entity.pdbx_description
1 polymer ?
#
loop_
_entity_poly.entity_id
_entity_poly.type
_entity_poly.pdbx_seq_one_letter_code
_entity_poly.pdbx_strand_id
1 'polypeptide(L)'
;VNGTENDLWIVIPTADRHQYLPKIFENSLLPLNQIVIVRTKEGEPIQDVNNLWDLDEFNIHRWWNKGINFAQAHGAKFVAVLNDDVWIEKGSLQTIVEGMASAGAVLGYPEPCSSDICGYAWILRLDSPVRPDEQFRWWFGDNDIRKQAMADKGYVSVPCDIKHYHPNETTTGAFFEATKQDGERYYAKWDTTSRF
;
A
#
# COMPACT_ATOMS: atom_id res chain seq x y z
N VAL A 1 -19.03 12.80 -14.13
CA VAL A 1 -17.83 12.59 -13.29
C VAL A 1 -16.92 11.64 -14.07
N ASN A 2 -16.15 12.18 -15.05
CA ASN A 2 -15.36 11.37 -16.00
C ASN A 2 -13.85 11.67 -15.85
N GLY A 3 -13.28 11.57 -14.63
CA GLY A 3 -11.88 11.95 -14.40
C GLY A 3 -11.08 11.00 -13.50
N THR A 4 -11.72 10.06 -12.82
CA THR A 4 -11.05 9.29 -11.77
C THR A 4 -10.37 8.00 -12.24
N GLU A 5 -10.81 7.40 -13.34
CA GLU A 5 -10.24 6.13 -13.82
C GLU A 5 -8.79 6.25 -14.31
N ASN A 6 -8.41 7.38 -14.90
CA ASN A 6 -7.05 7.58 -15.39
C ASN A 6 -6.05 8.06 -14.31
N ASP A 7 -6.53 8.39 -13.13
CA ASP A 7 -5.74 9.03 -12.07
C ASP A 7 -5.29 8.04 -10.98
N LEU A 8 -5.91 6.85 -10.90
CA LEU A 8 -5.59 5.82 -9.93
C LEU A 8 -4.63 4.78 -10.51
N TRP A 9 -3.57 4.48 -9.79
CA TRP A 9 -2.61 3.43 -10.08
C TRP A 9 -2.56 2.42 -8.95
N ILE A 10 -2.08 1.21 -9.24
CA ILE A 10 -1.83 0.17 -8.23
C ILE A 10 -0.35 -0.13 -8.14
N VAL A 11 0.14 -0.32 -6.92
CA VAL A 11 1.50 -0.77 -6.61
C VAL A 11 1.41 -2.04 -5.78
N ILE A 12 2.06 -3.11 -6.23
CA ILE A 12 2.08 -4.41 -5.57
C ILE A 12 3.52 -4.88 -5.43
N PRO A 13 4.13 -4.82 -4.25
CA PRO A 13 5.37 -5.56 -3.98
C PRO A 13 5.10 -7.06 -3.97
N THR A 14 5.92 -7.85 -4.66
CA THR A 14 5.78 -9.31 -4.68
C THR A 14 7.11 -10.03 -4.78
N ALA A 15 7.23 -11.14 -4.08
CA ALA A 15 8.34 -12.07 -4.22
C ALA A 15 8.03 -13.19 -5.22
N ASP A 16 6.93 -13.91 -5.02
CA ASP A 16 6.57 -15.10 -5.79
C ASP A 16 5.08 -15.53 -5.69
N ARG A 17 4.23 -14.77 -5.00
CA ARG A 17 2.80 -15.09 -4.85
C ARG A 17 1.95 -14.64 -6.04
N HIS A 18 2.41 -14.95 -7.25
CA HIS A 18 1.78 -14.47 -8.49
C HIS A 18 0.40 -15.06 -8.76
N GLN A 19 0.00 -16.13 -8.08
CA GLN A 19 -1.28 -16.81 -8.29
C GLN A 19 -2.51 -15.94 -7.99
N TYR A 20 -2.39 -14.91 -7.16
CA TYR A 20 -3.48 -14.00 -6.82
C TYR A 20 -3.57 -12.78 -7.76
N LEU A 21 -2.47 -12.42 -8.41
CA LEU A 21 -2.37 -11.21 -9.23
C LEU A 21 -3.42 -11.14 -10.35
N PRO A 22 -3.71 -12.21 -11.11
CA PRO A 22 -4.73 -12.14 -12.17
C PRO A 22 -6.10 -11.68 -11.65
N LYS A 23 -6.46 -12.10 -10.42
CA LYS A 23 -7.74 -11.71 -9.83
C LYS A 23 -7.73 -10.27 -9.32
N ILE A 24 -6.62 -9.79 -8.80
CA ILE A 24 -6.43 -8.38 -8.45
C ILE A 24 -6.56 -7.52 -9.72
N PHE A 25 -5.92 -7.91 -10.82
CA PHE A 25 -5.98 -7.17 -12.09
C PHE A 25 -7.41 -7.10 -12.64
N GLU A 26 -8.10 -8.23 -12.70
CA GLU A 26 -9.50 -8.29 -13.16
C GLU A 26 -10.42 -7.40 -12.32
N ASN A 27 -10.28 -7.47 -11.00
CA ASN A 27 -11.22 -6.83 -10.08
C ASN A 27 -10.90 -5.35 -9.83
N SER A 28 -9.68 -4.90 -10.12
CA SER A 28 -9.29 -3.49 -9.99
C SER A 28 -10.02 -2.58 -10.97
N LEU A 29 -10.45 -3.13 -12.11
CA LEU A 29 -11.04 -2.40 -13.25
C LEU A 29 -10.10 -1.36 -13.87
N LEU A 30 -8.80 -1.44 -13.57
CA LEU A 30 -7.79 -0.52 -14.13
C LEU A 30 -7.12 -1.11 -15.37
N PRO A 31 -6.67 -0.26 -16.30
CA PRO A 31 -5.79 -0.69 -17.38
C PRO A 31 -4.50 -1.30 -16.82
N LEU A 32 -4.00 -2.38 -17.41
CA LEU A 32 -2.80 -3.07 -16.93
C LEU A 32 -1.56 -2.18 -16.89
N ASN A 33 -1.46 -1.18 -17.77
CA ASN A 33 -0.38 -0.19 -17.77
C ASN A 33 -0.46 0.82 -16.60
N GLN A 34 -1.50 0.79 -15.78
CA GLN A 34 -1.60 1.52 -14.51
C GLN A 34 -1.30 0.63 -13.29
N ILE A 35 -0.80 -0.58 -13.52
CA ILE A 35 -0.39 -1.50 -12.48
C ILE A 35 1.13 -1.60 -12.46
N VAL A 36 1.72 -1.43 -11.29
CA VAL A 36 3.16 -1.51 -11.03
C VAL A 36 3.43 -2.66 -10.09
N ILE A 37 4.20 -3.61 -10.56
CA ILE A 37 4.69 -4.73 -9.75
C ILE A 37 6.12 -4.45 -9.35
N VAL A 38 6.38 -4.37 -8.04
CA VAL A 38 7.75 -4.27 -7.53
C VAL A 38 8.24 -5.66 -7.17
N ARG A 39 9.11 -6.20 -8.03
CA ARG A 39 9.68 -7.55 -7.93
C ARG A 39 10.83 -7.54 -6.93
N THR A 40 10.74 -8.37 -5.91
CA THR A 40 11.74 -8.49 -4.85
C THR A 40 12.61 -9.75 -4.99
N LYS A 41 12.37 -10.51 -6.04
CA LYS A 41 13.17 -11.65 -6.49
C LYS A 41 13.37 -11.60 -8.00
N GLU A 42 14.48 -12.18 -8.46
CA GLU A 42 14.71 -12.41 -9.88
C GLU A 42 13.63 -13.33 -10.48
N GLY A 43 13.39 -13.18 -11.77
CA GLY A 43 12.42 -13.99 -12.52
C GLY A 43 11.87 -13.25 -13.73
N GLU A 44 11.08 -13.96 -14.53
CA GLU A 44 10.45 -13.40 -15.72
C GLU A 44 9.47 -12.28 -15.37
N PRO A 45 9.39 -11.22 -16.17
CA PRO A 45 8.44 -10.14 -15.95
C PRO A 45 7.00 -10.65 -16.07
N ILE A 46 6.10 -10.08 -15.28
CA ILE A 46 4.68 -10.30 -15.45
C ILE A 46 4.23 -9.48 -16.67
N GLN A 47 3.55 -10.14 -17.62
CA GLN A 47 3.18 -9.54 -18.88
C GLN A 47 2.16 -8.40 -18.70
N ASP A 48 2.20 -7.43 -19.62
CA ASP A 48 1.26 -6.33 -19.78
C ASP A 48 1.19 -5.31 -18.62
N VAL A 49 1.97 -5.49 -17.55
CA VAL A 49 2.09 -4.56 -16.42
C VAL A 49 3.49 -3.95 -16.32
N ASN A 50 3.64 -2.89 -15.55
CA ASN A 50 4.95 -2.31 -15.28
C ASN A 50 5.71 -3.14 -14.25
N ASN A 51 6.88 -3.64 -14.59
CA ASN A 51 7.73 -4.41 -13.68
C ASN A 51 8.93 -3.56 -13.25
N LEU A 52 9.11 -3.40 -11.94
CA LEU A 52 10.28 -2.79 -11.32
C LEU A 52 10.98 -3.84 -10.46
N TRP A 53 12.31 -3.97 -10.58
CA TRP A 53 13.07 -4.88 -9.73
C TRP A 53 13.72 -4.10 -8.59
N ASP A 54 13.62 -4.65 -7.39
CA ASP A 54 14.32 -4.21 -6.20
C ASP A 54 14.86 -5.44 -5.46
N LEU A 55 16.08 -5.81 -5.79
CA LEU A 55 16.76 -7.02 -5.29
C LEU A 55 17.68 -6.72 -4.10
N ASP A 56 17.68 -5.48 -3.63
CA ASP A 56 18.45 -5.07 -2.46
C ASP A 56 17.89 -5.66 -1.15
N GLU A 57 18.50 -5.29 -0.03
CA GLU A 57 18.04 -5.72 1.28
C GLU A 57 16.54 -5.47 1.49
N PHE A 58 15.94 -6.40 2.20
CA PHE A 58 14.53 -6.39 2.53
C PHE A 58 14.08 -5.06 3.18
N ASN A 59 13.17 -4.34 2.51
CA ASN A 59 12.53 -3.12 3.01
C ASN A 59 11.23 -2.86 2.24
N ILE A 60 10.07 -3.20 2.86
CA ILE A 60 8.78 -3.06 2.20
C ILE A 60 8.42 -1.61 1.90
N HIS A 61 8.86 -0.66 2.73
CA HIS A 61 8.57 0.77 2.56
C HIS A 61 9.33 1.36 1.38
N ARG A 62 10.56 0.89 1.14
CA ARG A 62 11.32 1.23 -0.08
C ARG A 62 10.63 0.68 -1.32
N TRP A 63 10.12 -0.54 -1.27
CA TRP A 63 9.38 -1.12 -2.39
C TRP A 63 8.10 -0.34 -2.68
N TRP A 64 7.35 0.06 -1.66
CA TRP A 64 6.20 0.95 -1.83
C TRP A 64 6.61 2.27 -2.49
N ASN A 65 7.63 2.95 -1.96
CA ASN A 65 8.11 4.21 -2.53
C ASN A 65 8.56 4.08 -3.98
N LYS A 66 9.26 3.00 -4.32
CA LYS A 66 9.70 2.73 -5.69
C LYS A 66 8.52 2.69 -6.67
N GLY A 67 7.48 1.95 -6.31
CA GLY A 67 6.26 1.88 -7.11
C GLY A 67 5.48 3.21 -7.13
N ILE A 68 5.32 3.86 -5.98
CA ILE A 68 4.64 5.17 -5.85
C ILE A 68 5.34 6.23 -6.72
N ASN A 69 6.67 6.32 -6.64
CA ASN A 69 7.44 7.29 -7.43
C ASN A 69 7.33 7.02 -8.93
N PHE A 70 7.33 5.75 -9.35
CA PHE A 70 7.08 5.39 -10.74
C PHE A 70 5.68 5.83 -11.19
N ALA A 71 4.64 5.49 -10.46
CA ALA A 71 3.27 5.87 -10.79
C ALA A 71 3.11 7.40 -10.84
N GLN A 72 3.68 8.12 -9.87
CA GLN A 72 3.66 9.59 -9.83
C GLN A 72 4.34 10.22 -11.05
N ALA A 73 5.48 9.68 -11.48
CA ALA A 73 6.20 10.14 -12.67
C ALA A 73 5.39 9.91 -13.97
N HIS A 74 4.43 8.98 -13.95
CA HIS A 74 3.52 8.69 -15.06
C HIS A 74 2.13 9.33 -14.92
N GLY A 75 1.99 10.30 -14.00
CA GLY A 75 0.79 11.13 -13.90
C GLY A 75 -0.28 10.63 -12.94
N ALA A 76 0.01 9.62 -12.12
CA ALA A 76 -0.91 9.18 -11.07
C ALA A 76 -1.24 10.33 -10.10
N LYS A 77 -2.50 10.46 -9.72
CA LYS A 77 -2.93 11.33 -8.61
C LYS A 77 -3.22 10.54 -7.34
N PHE A 78 -3.62 9.27 -7.51
CA PHE A 78 -3.84 8.31 -6.43
C PHE A 78 -3.04 7.05 -6.69
N VAL A 79 -2.52 6.45 -5.64
CA VAL A 79 -1.88 5.14 -5.69
C VAL A 79 -2.48 4.24 -4.63
N ALA A 80 -3.05 3.12 -5.05
CA ALA A 80 -3.40 2.01 -4.18
C ALA A 80 -2.16 1.13 -3.97
N VAL A 81 -1.76 0.94 -2.74
CA VAL A 81 -0.74 -0.04 -2.37
C VAL A 81 -1.45 -1.27 -1.83
N LEU A 82 -1.18 -2.41 -2.44
CA LEU A 82 -1.80 -3.68 -2.11
C LEU A 82 -0.74 -4.73 -1.84
N ASN A 83 -1.00 -5.63 -0.90
CA ASN A 83 -0.24 -6.88 -0.82
C ASN A 83 -0.57 -7.78 -2.02
N ASP A 84 0.32 -8.71 -2.34
CA ASP A 84 0.16 -9.65 -3.46
C ASP A 84 -0.82 -10.80 -3.16
N ASP A 85 -1.35 -10.88 -1.95
CA ASP A 85 -2.31 -11.89 -1.47
C ASP A 85 -3.62 -11.29 -0.93
N VAL A 86 -4.10 -10.24 -1.58
CA VAL A 86 -5.40 -9.64 -1.28
C VAL A 86 -6.47 -10.07 -2.29
N TRP A 87 -7.70 -10.17 -1.82
CA TRP A 87 -8.89 -10.21 -2.64
C TRP A 87 -9.56 -8.84 -2.59
N ILE A 88 -9.93 -8.31 -3.76
CA ILE A 88 -10.66 -7.05 -3.88
C ILE A 88 -11.96 -7.30 -4.64
N GLU A 89 -13.07 -6.72 -4.18
CA GLU A 89 -14.31 -6.68 -4.95
C GLU A 89 -14.22 -5.58 -6.03
N LYS A 90 -14.89 -5.84 -7.17
CA LYS A 90 -14.94 -4.87 -8.27
C LYS A 90 -15.49 -3.52 -7.81
N GLY A 91 -14.74 -2.45 -8.08
CA GLY A 91 -15.10 -1.09 -7.71
C GLY A 91 -14.69 -0.66 -6.30
N SER A 92 -14.17 -1.56 -5.45
CA SER A 92 -13.75 -1.20 -4.08
C SER A 92 -12.70 -0.09 -4.05
N LEU A 93 -11.73 -0.13 -4.96
CA LEU A 93 -10.68 0.90 -5.01
C LEU A 93 -11.27 2.27 -5.40
N GLN A 94 -12.18 2.30 -6.36
CA GLN A 94 -12.87 3.52 -6.78
C GLN A 94 -13.73 4.09 -5.64
N THR A 95 -14.42 3.22 -4.90
CA THR A 95 -15.21 3.61 -3.72
C THR A 95 -14.34 4.28 -2.65
N ILE A 96 -13.13 3.76 -2.41
CA ILE A 96 -12.19 4.40 -1.47
C ILE A 96 -11.75 5.78 -2.00
N VAL A 97 -11.40 5.92 -3.28
CA VAL A 97 -11.02 7.20 -3.88
C VAL A 97 -12.15 8.24 -3.76
N GLU A 98 -13.40 7.83 -4.01
CA GLU A 98 -14.58 8.70 -3.85
C GLU A 98 -14.77 9.13 -2.38
N GLY A 99 -14.60 8.21 -1.44
CA GLY A 99 -14.62 8.50 0.00
C GLY A 99 -13.53 9.50 0.40
N MET A 100 -12.31 9.31 -0.11
CA MET A 100 -11.19 10.25 0.10
C MET A 100 -11.50 11.64 -0.46
N ALA A 101 -12.05 11.71 -1.68
CA ALA A 101 -12.41 12.98 -2.31
C ALA A 101 -13.51 13.71 -1.51
N SER A 102 -14.53 12.98 -1.07
CA SER A 102 -15.62 13.52 -0.26
C SER A 102 -15.16 14.05 1.11
N ALA A 103 -14.25 13.33 1.76
CA ALA A 103 -13.68 13.71 3.05
C ALA A 103 -12.54 14.75 2.94
N GLY A 104 -12.01 15.01 1.75
CA GLY A 104 -10.79 15.80 1.56
C GLY A 104 -9.54 15.10 2.08
N ALA A 105 -9.60 13.80 2.35
CA ALA A 105 -8.54 13.03 2.98
C ALA A 105 -7.39 12.70 2.02
N VAL A 106 -6.19 12.50 2.56
CA VAL A 106 -4.99 12.12 1.79
C VAL A 106 -4.71 10.62 1.84
N LEU A 107 -5.28 9.92 2.81
CA LEU A 107 -5.14 8.47 2.98
C LEU A 107 -6.53 7.84 3.07
N GLY A 108 -6.73 6.73 2.37
CA GLY A 108 -7.95 5.92 2.40
C GLY A 108 -7.65 4.44 2.57
N TYR A 109 -8.50 3.71 3.28
CA TYR A 109 -8.40 2.28 3.43
C TYR A 109 -9.78 1.61 3.62
N PRO A 110 -9.88 0.29 3.37
CA PRO A 110 -11.14 -0.43 3.49
C PRO A 110 -11.59 -0.57 4.95
N GLU A 111 -12.91 -0.68 5.14
CA GLU A 111 -13.56 -1.03 6.41
C GLU A 111 -14.51 -2.22 6.17
N PRO A 112 -14.59 -3.22 7.05
CA PRO A 112 -13.85 -3.35 8.31
C PRO A 112 -12.41 -3.80 8.11
N CYS A 113 -11.52 -3.25 8.92
CA CYS A 113 -10.15 -3.70 9.04
C CYS A 113 -9.95 -4.36 10.41
N SER A 114 -9.18 -5.44 10.47
CA SER A 114 -8.90 -6.18 11.70
C SER A 114 -8.06 -5.41 12.72
N SER A 115 -7.49 -4.29 12.30
CA SER A 115 -6.68 -3.39 13.09
C SER A 115 -7.07 -1.93 12.79
N ASP A 116 -6.53 -1.00 13.56
CA ASP A 116 -6.72 0.45 13.32
C ASP A 116 -6.28 0.90 11.92
N ILE A 117 -5.56 0.07 11.19
CA ILE A 117 -5.02 0.32 9.84
C ILE A 117 -5.01 -0.97 9.05
N CYS A 118 -5.37 -0.89 7.77
CA CYS A 118 -5.24 -1.98 6.82
C CYS A 118 -3.88 -1.93 6.13
N GLY A 119 -2.83 -2.47 6.75
CA GLY A 119 -1.49 -2.50 6.17
C GLY A 119 -1.39 -3.25 4.83
N TYR A 120 -2.36 -4.10 4.52
CA TYR A 120 -2.42 -4.88 3.27
C TYR A 120 -3.11 -4.17 2.09
N ALA A 121 -3.83 -3.07 2.36
CA ALA A 121 -4.54 -2.30 1.33
C ALA A 121 -4.81 -0.88 1.81
N TRP A 122 -4.26 0.10 1.11
CA TRP A 122 -4.49 1.52 1.36
C TRP A 122 -4.27 2.34 0.10
N ILE A 123 -4.86 3.53 0.04
CA ILE A 123 -4.74 4.46 -1.09
C ILE A 123 -4.18 5.78 -0.59
N LEU A 124 -3.19 6.31 -1.30
CA LEU A 124 -2.56 7.59 -1.03
C LEU A 124 -2.86 8.58 -2.14
N ARG A 125 -3.18 9.81 -1.78
CA ARG A 125 -3.27 10.95 -2.70
C ARG A 125 -1.91 11.62 -2.84
N LEU A 126 -1.40 11.76 -4.07
CA LEU A 126 0.00 12.10 -4.34
C LEU A 126 0.32 13.61 -4.34
N ASP A 127 -0.70 14.48 -4.23
CA ASP A 127 -0.52 15.92 -3.99
C ASP A 127 -0.21 16.27 -2.52
N SER A 128 -0.08 15.26 -1.67
CA SER A 128 0.29 15.33 -0.26
C SER A 128 1.77 14.99 -0.07
N PRO A 129 2.42 15.53 0.98
CA PRO A 129 3.79 15.14 1.36
C PRO A 129 3.89 13.77 2.05
N VAL A 130 2.77 13.14 2.38
CA VAL A 130 2.72 11.83 3.05
C VAL A 130 3.41 10.77 2.20
N ARG A 131 4.38 10.06 2.77
CA ARG A 131 5.14 8.98 2.10
C ARG A 131 5.56 7.91 3.09
N PRO A 132 5.69 6.65 2.65
CA PRO A 132 6.37 5.61 3.42
C PRO A 132 7.77 6.05 3.85
N ASP A 133 8.09 5.89 5.13
CA ASP A 133 9.41 6.18 5.67
C ASP A 133 10.29 4.93 5.61
N GLU A 134 11.33 4.95 4.79
CA GLU A 134 12.24 3.82 4.55
C GLU A 134 13.15 3.47 5.74
N GLN A 135 13.11 4.25 6.81
CA GLN A 135 13.74 3.87 8.07
C GLN A 135 13.03 2.67 8.73
N PHE A 136 11.72 2.50 8.46
CA PHE A 136 10.99 1.28 8.79
C PHE A 136 11.27 0.21 7.73
N ARG A 137 11.52 -1.01 8.15
CA ARG A 137 11.85 -2.11 7.23
C ARG A 137 10.68 -3.04 6.96
N TRP A 138 9.85 -3.29 7.99
CA TRP A 138 8.78 -4.27 7.92
C TRP A 138 7.47 -3.83 8.57
N TRP A 139 7.50 -3.32 9.79
CA TRP A 139 6.34 -2.91 10.57
C TRP A 139 6.28 -1.41 10.79
N PHE A 140 5.12 -0.95 11.30
CA PHE A 140 4.85 0.43 11.68
C PHE A 140 4.86 1.46 10.55
N GLY A 141 5.15 1.07 9.31
CA GLY A 141 5.11 2.03 8.21
C GLY A 141 3.70 2.49 7.85
N ASP A 142 2.73 1.60 7.91
CA ASP A 142 1.31 1.92 7.80
C ASP A 142 0.84 2.81 8.95
N ASN A 143 1.27 2.53 10.20
CA ASN A 143 1.02 3.40 11.36
C ASN A 143 1.66 4.79 11.16
N ASP A 144 2.87 4.83 10.63
CA ASP A 144 3.58 6.08 10.34
C ASP A 144 2.87 6.90 9.26
N ILE A 145 2.48 6.28 8.15
CA ILE A 145 1.69 6.93 7.08
C ILE A 145 0.39 7.51 7.64
N ARG A 146 -0.32 6.78 8.51
CA ARG A 146 -1.52 7.29 9.17
C ARG A 146 -1.24 8.50 10.05
N LYS A 147 -0.16 8.48 10.85
CA LYS A 147 0.23 9.63 11.66
C LYS A 147 0.57 10.85 10.80
N GLN A 148 1.30 10.66 9.71
CA GLN A 148 1.58 11.71 8.75
C GLN A 148 0.28 12.25 8.13
N ALA A 149 -0.65 11.39 7.72
CA ALA A 149 -1.93 11.79 7.16
C ALA A 149 -2.77 12.60 8.16
N MET A 150 -2.80 12.20 9.44
CA MET A 150 -3.48 12.95 10.51
C MET A 150 -2.91 14.36 10.68
N ALA A 151 -1.61 14.54 10.47
CA ALA A 151 -0.94 15.84 10.56
C ALA A 151 -1.15 16.71 9.31
N ASP A 152 -1.53 16.12 8.16
CA ASP A 152 -1.82 16.86 6.91
C ASP A 152 -3.34 17.09 6.75
N LYS A 153 -4.02 16.27 5.98
CA LYS A 153 -5.45 16.43 5.64
C LYS A 153 -6.32 15.27 6.11
N GLY A 154 -5.77 14.41 6.96
CA GLY A 154 -6.49 13.30 7.55
C GLY A 154 -6.57 12.05 6.65
N TYR A 155 -7.28 11.07 7.17
CA TYR A 155 -7.56 9.81 6.52
C TYR A 155 -9.05 9.46 6.62
N VAL A 156 -9.47 8.50 5.80
CA VAL A 156 -10.83 7.95 5.84
C VAL A 156 -10.78 6.43 5.73
N SER A 157 -11.62 5.74 6.52
CA SER A 157 -11.97 4.34 6.27
C SER A 157 -13.30 4.26 5.54
N VAL A 158 -13.39 3.38 4.55
CA VAL A 158 -14.53 3.31 3.64
C VAL A 158 -15.07 1.89 3.62
N PRO A 159 -16.38 1.69 3.91
CA PRO A 159 -16.99 0.37 3.80
C PRO A 159 -16.85 -0.18 2.38
N CYS A 160 -16.03 -1.20 2.22
CA CYS A 160 -15.83 -1.91 0.95
C CYS A 160 -15.17 -3.27 1.19
N ASP A 161 -15.32 -4.19 0.25
CA ASP A 161 -14.87 -5.56 0.44
C ASP A 161 -13.47 -5.77 -0.14
N ILE A 162 -12.46 -5.63 0.73
CA ILE A 162 -11.07 -5.99 0.46
C ILE A 162 -10.60 -6.89 1.61
N LYS A 163 -10.13 -8.10 1.27
CA LYS A 163 -9.75 -9.12 2.24
C LYS A 163 -8.31 -9.58 2.02
N HIS A 164 -7.65 -9.95 3.10
CA HIS A 164 -6.34 -10.58 3.08
C HIS A 164 -6.49 -12.09 3.12
N TYR A 165 -5.90 -12.82 2.17
CA TYR A 165 -6.00 -14.27 2.11
C TYR A 165 -5.20 -14.95 3.24
N HIS A 166 -4.05 -14.41 3.58
CA HIS A 166 -3.10 -14.99 4.52
C HIS A 166 -2.71 -14.01 5.64
N PRO A 167 -3.67 -13.59 6.49
CA PRO A 167 -3.36 -12.67 7.57
C PRO A 167 -2.33 -13.32 8.53
N ASN A 168 -1.26 -12.59 8.82
CA ASN A 168 -0.23 -12.95 9.82
C ASN A 168 0.79 -14.04 9.43
N GLU A 169 0.82 -14.58 8.21
CA GLU A 169 1.83 -15.60 7.84
C GLU A 169 3.27 -15.08 7.90
N THR A 170 3.48 -13.78 7.68
CA THR A 170 4.82 -13.17 7.57
C THR A 170 5.30 -12.48 8.84
N THR A 171 4.51 -12.50 9.93
CA THR A 171 4.80 -11.74 11.14
C THR A 171 5.59 -12.51 12.20
N THR A 172 5.83 -13.79 11.99
CA THR A 172 6.51 -14.67 12.96
C THR A 172 7.90 -15.09 12.49
N GLY A 173 8.86 -15.16 13.40
CA GLY A 173 10.18 -15.73 13.17
C GLY A 173 11.20 -14.75 12.57
N ALA A 174 11.54 -14.88 11.29
CA ALA A 174 12.67 -14.19 10.66
C ALA A 174 12.62 -12.65 10.71
N PHE A 175 11.42 -12.05 10.88
CA PHE A 175 11.22 -10.60 10.92
C PHE A 175 11.05 -10.02 12.32
N PHE A 176 11.15 -10.82 13.36
CA PHE A 176 10.94 -10.39 14.75
C PHE A 176 11.87 -9.24 15.16
N GLU A 177 13.16 -9.34 14.86
CA GLU A 177 14.12 -8.28 15.18
C GLU A 177 13.86 -7.00 14.37
N ALA A 178 13.49 -7.12 13.11
CA ALA A 178 13.10 -5.96 12.31
C ALA A 178 11.85 -5.27 12.87
N THR A 179 10.84 -6.03 13.27
CA THR A 179 9.62 -5.55 13.91
C THR A 179 9.91 -4.79 15.21
N LYS A 180 10.80 -5.33 16.05
CA LYS A 180 11.19 -4.67 17.29
C LYS A 180 11.91 -3.34 17.04
N GLN A 181 12.89 -3.34 16.12
CA GLN A 181 13.61 -2.13 15.75
C GLN A 181 12.69 -1.07 15.12
N ASP A 182 11.75 -1.47 14.28
CA ASP A 182 10.77 -0.58 13.69
C ASP A 182 9.85 0.01 14.77
N GLY A 183 9.46 -0.79 15.78
CA GLY A 183 8.71 -0.30 16.93
C GLY A 183 9.46 0.78 17.71
N GLU A 184 10.74 0.53 18.03
CA GLU A 184 11.58 1.50 18.72
C GLU A 184 11.68 2.82 17.92
N ARG A 185 11.88 2.75 16.59
CA ARG A 185 11.91 3.92 15.69
C ARG A 185 10.58 4.67 15.68
N TYR A 186 9.46 3.94 15.59
CA TYR A 186 8.13 4.53 15.55
C TYR A 186 7.83 5.32 16.83
N TYR A 187 8.07 4.72 17.99
CA TYR A 187 7.85 5.37 19.27
C TYR A 187 8.77 6.57 19.48
N ALA A 188 10.04 6.49 19.06
CA ALA A 188 10.97 7.61 19.11
C ALA A 188 10.53 8.75 18.18
N LYS A 189 10.07 8.45 16.96
CA LYS A 189 9.64 9.45 15.97
C LYS A 189 8.40 10.23 16.43
N TRP A 190 7.46 9.55 17.09
CA TRP A 190 6.16 10.14 17.43
C TRP A 190 5.99 10.47 18.92
N ASP A 191 7.08 10.42 19.69
CA ASP A 191 7.10 10.70 21.15
C ASP A 191 5.95 9.99 21.91
N THR A 192 5.72 8.72 21.53
CA THR A 192 4.71 7.89 22.16
C THR A 192 5.40 6.90 23.11
N THR A 193 4.89 6.77 24.31
CA THR A 193 5.44 5.79 25.28
C THR A 193 5.23 4.38 24.76
N SER A 194 6.32 3.61 24.64
CA SER A 194 6.31 2.19 24.33
C SER A 194 5.37 1.44 25.27
N ARG A 195 4.40 0.72 24.69
CA ARG A 195 3.63 -0.30 25.37
C ARG A 195 3.96 -1.64 24.73
N PHE A 196 5.08 -2.22 25.09
CA PHE A 196 5.38 -3.64 24.96
C PHE A 196 5.47 -4.28 26.32
#